data_a172da88327f671deb7a9a1c4101c2a2
#
_entry.id   a172da88327f671deb7a9a1c4101c2a2
#
_cell.length_a   1.000
_cell.length_b   1.000
_cell.length_c   1.000
_cell.angle_alpha   90.00
_cell.angle_beta   90.00
_cell.angle_gamma   90.00
#
_symmetry.space_group_name_H-M   'P 1'
#
loop_
_entity.id
_entity.type
_entity.pdbx_description
1 polymer ?
#
loop_
_entity_poly.entity_id
_entity_poly.type
_entity_poly.pdbx_seq_one_letter_code
_entity_poly.pdbx_strand_id
1 'polypeptide(L)'
;VCEVHLTGTELGEKSYMQSTLVERGAAYKMLLDGTVQAASTHVPALFLHQDLKECLESIQEKTPKLLQSAQNTKFALDNVRPESSLQNLVSKFCIEPDEIKKSGINFIAAIGSERGWTDAERVLLAEKGFTLCSMGKRVLRTETAATVSASIILSSLGFLD
;
A
#
# COMPACT_ATOMS: atom_id res chain seq x y z
N VAL A 1 1.40 -2.95 -10.03
CA VAL A 1 0.45 -2.99 -8.89
C VAL A 1 -0.68 -3.95 -9.25
N CYS A 2 -0.96 -4.92 -8.38
CA CYS A 2 -2.01 -5.92 -8.62
C CYS A 2 -3.36 -5.51 -8.01
N GLU A 3 -3.33 -4.92 -6.84
CA GLU A 3 -4.53 -4.52 -6.10
C GLU A 3 -4.38 -3.12 -5.53
N VAL A 4 -5.50 -2.40 -5.47
CA VAL A 4 -5.64 -1.09 -4.81
C VAL A 4 -6.81 -1.19 -3.84
N HIS A 5 -6.55 -0.91 -2.58
CA HIS A 5 -7.54 -0.87 -1.52
C HIS A 5 -7.74 0.57 -1.06
N LEU A 6 -8.92 1.12 -1.28
CA LEU A 6 -9.32 2.43 -0.74
C LEU A 6 -10.08 2.21 0.56
N THR A 7 -9.64 2.87 1.62
CA THR A 7 -10.21 2.68 2.97
C THR A 7 -10.38 4.00 3.69
N GLY A 8 -11.41 4.08 4.51
CA GLY A 8 -11.55 5.15 5.50
C GLY A 8 -10.47 5.05 6.58
N THR A 9 -10.00 6.20 7.06
CA THR A 9 -9.10 6.33 8.20
C THR A 9 -9.71 7.29 9.22
N GLU A 10 -9.33 7.18 10.51
CA GLU A 10 -9.91 8.02 11.57
C GLU A 10 -9.68 9.52 11.35
N LEU A 11 -8.51 9.90 10.81
CA LEU A 11 -8.15 11.28 10.51
C LEU A 11 -8.51 11.71 9.09
N GLY A 12 -8.97 10.80 8.25
CA GLY A 12 -9.41 11.08 6.89
C GLY A 12 -10.74 11.82 6.84
N GLU A 13 -10.94 12.64 5.83
CA GLU A 13 -12.23 13.28 5.61
C GLU A 13 -13.27 12.26 5.14
N LYS A 14 -14.37 12.12 5.88
CA LYS A 14 -15.47 11.20 5.53
C LYS A 14 -16.06 11.47 4.15
N SER A 15 -15.94 12.70 3.64
CA SER A 15 -16.37 13.10 2.31
C SER A 15 -15.67 12.33 1.18
N TYR A 16 -14.45 11.83 1.38
CA TYR A 16 -13.76 11.05 0.35
C TYR A 16 -14.45 9.72 0.05
N MET A 17 -14.95 9.02 1.06
CA MET A 17 -15.69 7.76 0.89
C MET A 17 -17.09 7.97 0.27
N GLN A 18 -17.63 9.18 0.38
CA GLN A 18 -18.92 9.60 -0.21
C GLN A 18 -18.73 10.33 -1.54
N SER A 19 -17.49 10.41 -2.04
CA SER A 19 -17.20 11.14 -3.26
C SER A 19 -17.75 10.43 -4.50
N THR A 20 -18.04 11.20 -5.54
CA THR A 20 -18.46 10.67 -6.85
C THR A 20 -17.42 9.74 -7.48
N LEU A 21 -16.19 9.76 -7.01
CA LEU A 21 -15.12 8.83 -7.40
C LEU A 21 -15.48 7.38 -7.04
N VAL A 22 -16.04 7.17 -5.86
CA VAL A 22 -16.43 5.85 -5.35
C VAL A 22 -17.80 5.44 -5.92
N GLU A 23 -18.79 6.35 -5.88
CA GLU A 23 -20.18 6.06 -6.26
C GLU A 23 -20.40 5.76 -7.75
N ARG A 24 -19.58 6.31 -8.66
CA ARG A 24 -19.77 6.23 -10.12
C ARG A 24 -18.72 5.41 -10.85
N GLY A 25 -17.92 4.61 -10.15
CA GLY A 25 -16.88 3.82 -10.78
C GLY A 25 -15.73 4.66 -11.38
N ALA A 26 -15.63 5.96 -11.04
CA ALA A 26 -14.60 6.84 -11.57
C ALA A 26 -13.20 6.41 -11.13
N ALA A 27 -13.05 5.88 -9.91
CA ALA A 27 -11.78 5.35 -9.45
C ALA A 27 -11.28 4.18 -10.31
N TYR A 28 -12.18 3.25 -10.69
CA TYR A 28 -11.82 2.16 -11.59
C TYR A 28 -11.43 2.68 -12.98
N LYS A 29 -12.14 3.68 -13.50
CA LYS A 29 -11.81 4.31 -14.77
C LYS A 29 -10.42 4.94 -14.76
N MET A 30 -10.04 5.61 -13.67
CA MET A 30 -8.69 6.16 -13.51
C MET A 30 -7.60 5.08 -13.52
N LEU A 31 -7.85 3.91 -12.90
CA LEU A 31 -6.94 2.76 -12.96
C LEU A 31 -6.83 2.23 -14.39
N LEU A 32 -7.94 2.12 -15.10
CA LEU A 32 -7.96 1.71 -16.50
C LEU A 32 -7.19 2.67 -17.40
N ASP A 33 -7.44 3.98 -17.27
CA ASP A 33 -6.75 5.02 -18.05
C ASP A 33 -5.23 4.99 -17.79
N GLY A 34 -4.81 4.85 -16.53
CA GLY A 34 -3.40 4.69 -16.17
C GLY A 34 -2.77 3.41 -16.73
N THR A 35 -3.52 2.31 -16.76
CA THR A 35 -3.09 1.03 -17.34
C THR A 35 -2.87 1.16 -18.85
N VAL A 36 -3.79 1.81 -19.56
CA VAL A 36 -3.67 2.09 -21.00
C VAL A 36 -2.46 2.97 -21.28
N GLN A 37 -2.26 4.04 -20.50
CA GLN A 37 -1.10 4.93 -20.64
C GLN A 37 0.23 4.19 -20.40
N ALA A 38 0.26 3.23 -19.50
CA ALA A 38 1.43 2.39 -19.21
C ALA A 38 1.64 1.26 -20.24
N ALA A 39 0.84 1.20 -21.30
CA ALA A 39 0.84 0.10 -22.28
C ALA A 39 0.74 -1.30 -21.63
N SER A 40 0.06 -1.40 -20.51
CA SER A 40 -0.19 -2.66 -19.78
C SER A 40 -1.57 -3.23 -20.13
N THR A 41 -1.71 -4.54 -20.05
CA THR A 41 -2.99 -5.24 -20.18
C THR A 41 -3.60 -5.63 -18.84
N HIS A 42 -2.87 -5.38 -17.73
CA HIS A 42 -3.31 -5.72 -16.39
C HIS A 42 -3.86 -4.49 -15.66
N VAL A 43 -5.16 -4.44 -15.46
CA VAL A 43 -5.82 -3.42 -14.64
C VAL A 43 -5.81 -3.88 -13.18
N PRO A 44 -5.30 -3.08 -12.23
CA PRO A 44 -5.34 -3.44 -10.81
C PRO A 44 -6.78 -3.67 -10.33
N ALA A 45 -6.98 -4.71 -9.50
CA ALA A 45 -8.26 -4.91 -8.84
C ALA A 45 -8.50 -3.79 -7.81
N LEU A 46 -9.71 -3.23 -7.78
CA LEU A 46 -10.09 -2.16 -6.86
C LEU A 46 -11.02 -2.69 -5.78
N PHE A 47 -10.67 -2.44 -4.53
CA PHE A 47 -11.47 -2.78 -3.35
C PHE A 47 -11.77 -1.53 -2.54
N LEU A 48 -13.00 -1.45 -2.03
CA LEU A 48 -13.49 -0.34 -1.22
C LEU A 48 -13.85 -0.86 0.17
N HIS A 49 -13.36 -0.21 1.21
CA HIS A 49 -13.56 -0.59 2.61
C HIS A 49 -14.03 0.62 3.40
N GLN A 50 -14.93 0.41 4.35
CA GLN A 50 -15.46 1.49 5.18
C GLN A 50 -14.40 2.04 6.13
N ASP A 51 -13.56 1.16 6.68
CA ASP A 51 -12.50 1.53 7.61
C ASP A 51 -11.25 0.66 7.44
N LEU A 52 -10.17 1.08 8.11
CA LEU A 52 -8.88 0.40 8.07
C LEU A 52 -8.96 -1.03 8.59
N LYS A 53 -9.78 -1.31 9.59
CA LYS A 53 -9.91 -2.64 10.18
C LYS A 53 -10.49 -3.63 9.17
N GLU A 54 -11.60 -3.28 8.53
CA GLU A 54 -12.22 -4.09 7.46
C GLU A 54 -11.22 -4.35 6.32
N CYS A 55 -10.48 -3.33 5.91
CA CYS A 55 -9.44 -3.45 4.89
C CYS A 55 -8.38 -4.48 5.26
N LEU A 56 -7.83 -4.38 6.47
CA LEU A 56 -6.76 -5.26 6.93
C LEU A 56 -7.23 -6.70 7.14
N GLU A 57 -8.46 -6.91 7.58
CA GLU A 57 -9.09 -8.23 7.67
C GLU A 57 -9.27 -8.87 6.28
N SER A 58 -9.79 -8.11 5.32
CA SER A 58 -9.94 -8.56 3.93
C SER A 58 -8.60 -8.97 3.29
N ILE A 59 -7.53 -8.19 3.49
CA ILE A 59 -6.19 -8.52 3.00
C ILE A 59 -5.66 -9.79 3.67
N GLN A 60 -5.89 -9.97 4.97
CA GLN A 60 -5.42 -11.12 5.72
C GLN A 60 -6.09 -12.42 5.27
N GLU A 61 -7.39 -12.40 5.00
CA GLU A 61 -8.15 -13.56 4.50
C GLU A 61 -7.68 -14.03 3.13
N LYS A 62 -7.30 -13.11 2.24
CA LYS A 62 -6.81 -13.41 0.90
C LYS A 62 -5.36 -13.87 0.87
N THR A 63 -4.57 -13.54 1.90
CA THR A 63 -3.15 -13.90 1.96
C THR A 63 -3.01 -15.37 2.35
N PRO A 64 -2.39 -16.24 1.53
CA PRO A 64 -2.15 -17.63 1.88
C PRO A 64 -1.42 -17.77 3.22
N LYS A 65 -1.77 -18.78 4.03
CA LYS A 65 -1.19 -18.99 5.37
C LYS A 65 0.33 -19.04 5.38
N LEU A 66 0.95 -19.59 4.32
CA LEU A 66 2.41 -19.61 4.13
C LEU A 66 3.04 -18.21 4.01
N LEU A 67 2.30 -17.23 3.49
CA LEU A 67 2.76 -15.85 3.29
C LEU A 67 2.39 -14.93 4.45
N GLN A 68 1.50 -15.38 5.36
CA GLN A 68 1.15 -14.62 6.57
C GLN A 68 2.33 -14.47 7.54
N SER A 69 3.31 -15.38 7.47
CA SER A 69 4.54 -15.36 8.28
C SER A 69 5.70 -14.62 7.63
N ALA A 70 5.58 -14.16 6.39
CA ALA A 70 6.58 -13.32 5.74
C ALA A 70 6.60 -11.93 6.40
N GLN A 71 7.19 -11.87 7.60
CA GLN A 71 7.55 -10.61 8.26
C GLN A 71 8.34 -9.79 7.25
N ASN A 72 8.00 -8.54 7.07
CA ASN A 72 8.70 -7.54 6.24
C ASN A 72 8.21 -7.33 4.80
N THR A 73 7.08 -7.87 4.38
CA THR A 73 6.46 -7.50 3.10
C THR A 73 5.35 -6.44 3.25
N LYS A 74 5.01 -6.08 4.50
CA LYS A 74 3.95 -5.12 4.82
C LYS A 74 4.56 -3.85 5.41
N PHE A 75 4.36 -2.73 4.75
CA PHE A 75 4.92 -1.42 5.12
C PHE A 75 3.79 -0.42 5.34
N ALA A 76 3.82 0.33 6.45
CA ALA A 76 2.94 1.45 6.69
C ALA A 76 3.74 2.75 6.74
N LEU A 77 3.43 3.67 5.84
CA LEU A 77 4.15 4.94 5.75
C LEU A 77 3.77 5.84 6.93
N ASP A 78 4.74 6.16 7.76
CA ASP A 78 4.58 7.02 8.93
C ASP A 78 5.79 7.94 9.11
N ASN A 79 5.51 9.24 9.31
CA ASN A 79 6.55 10.25 9.59
C ASN A 79 6.71 10.55 11.08
N VAL A 80 5.84 9.99 11.94
CA VAL A 80 5.82 10.27 13.38
C VAL A 80 6.65 9.26 14.17
N ARG A 81 6.47 7.96 13.89
CA ARG A 81 7.13 6.87 14.63
C ARG A 81 7.69 5.81 13.69
N PRO A 82 8.48 6.17 12.65
CA PRO A 82 9.04 5.17 11.76
C PRO A 82 10.13 4.37 12.47
N GLU A 83 10.13 3.07 12.28
CA GLU A 83 11.18 2.16 12.74
C GLU A 83 12.43 2.24 11.85
N SER A 84 12.22 2.49 10.54
CA SER A 84 13.29 2.59 9.56
C SER A 84 12.80 3.38 8.32
N SER A 85 13.67 3.57 7.33
CA SER A 85 13.22 4.05 6.02
C SER A 85 12.67 2.89 5.18
N LEU A 86 11.69 3.18 4.30
CA LEU A 86 11.15 2.20 3.35
C LEU A 86 12.27 1.59 2.50
N GLN A 87 13.20 2.43 1.99
CA GLN A 87 14.38 2.00 1.23
C GLN A 87 15.18 0.92 1.98
N ASN A 88 15.50 1.17 3.26
CA ASN A 88 16.28 0.23 4.06
C ASN A 88 15.53 -1.07 4.36
N LEU A 89 14.20 -1.02 4.45
CA LEU A 89 13.39 -2.22 4.68
C LEU A 89 13.32 -3.07 3.42
N VAL A 90 13.06 -2.47 2.27
CA VAL A 90 12.91 -3.20 1.01
C VAL A 90 14.26 -3.74 0.51
N SER A 91 15.37 -3.00 0.70
CA SER A 91 16.70 -3.47 0.29
C SER A 91 17.20 -4.72 1.02
N LYS A 92 16.55 -5.13 2.11
CA LYS A 92 16.85 -6.41 2.78
C LYS A 92 16.35 -7.63 2.00
N PHE A 93 15.43 -7.43 1.05
CA PHE A 93 14.95 -8.48 0.16
C PHE A 93 15.88 -8.58 -1.04
N CYS A 94 16.93 -9.39 -0.91
CA CYS A 94 17.85 -9.74 -2.01
C CYS A 94 17.23 -10.92 -2.81
N ILE A 95 16.10 -10.69 -3.46
CA ILE A 95 15.39 -11.71 -4.24
C ILE A 95 15.31 -11.22 -5.68
N GLU A 96 15.70 -12.08 -6.63
CA GLU A 96 15.59 -11.78 -8.05
C GLU A 96 14.10 -11.59 -8.47
N PRO A 97 13.78 -10.65 -9.40
CA PRO A 97 12.42 -10.37 -9.82
C PRO A 97 11.62 -11.61 -10.26
N ASP A 98 12.27 -12.54 -10.94
CA ASP A 98 11.64 -13.78 -11.39
C ASP A 98 11.33 -14.75 -10.25
N GLU A 99 12.11 -14.74 -9.18
CA GLU A 99 11.83 -15.52 -7.98
C GLU A 99 10.67 -14.92 -7.20
N ILE A 100 10.56 -13.58 -7.13
CA ILE A 100 9.40 -12.91 -6.52
C ILE A 100 8.11 -13.31 -7.23
N LYS A 101 8.10 -13.28 -8.56
CA LYS A 101 6.94 -13.71 -9.37
C LYS A 101 6.55 -15.16 -9.11
N LYS A 102 7.53 -16.05 -8.96
CA LYS A 102 7.30 -17.50 -8.72
C LYS A 102 6.89 -17.79 -7.29
N SER A 103 7.42 -17.06 -6.32
CA SER A 103 7.14 -17.28 -4.89
C SER A 103 5.75 -16.83 -4.46
N GLY A 104 5.11 -15.96 -5.24
CA GLY A 104 3.82 -15.35 -4.87
C GLY A 104 3.92 -14.37 -3.69
N ILE A 105 5.12 -13.89 -3.35
CA ILE A 105 5.32 -12.89 -2.29
C ILE A 105 4.66 -11.57 -2.72
N ASN A 106 3.82 -11.03 -1.85
CA ASN A 106 3.17 -9.74 -2.06
C ASN A 106 3.81 -8.68 -1.17
N PHE A 107 4.09 -7.52 -1.76
CA PHE A 107 4.52 -6.33 -1.05
C PHE A 107 3.31 -5.39 -0.89
N ILE A 108 3.02 -5.01 0.35
CA ILE A 108 1.86 -4.20 0.69
C ILE A 108 2.33 -2.89 1.31
N ALA A 109 1.94 -1.76 0.72
CA ALA A 109 2.19 -0.43 1.26
C ALA A 109 0.88 0.20 1.73
N ALA A 110 0.77 0.49 3.02
CA ALA A 110 -0.32 1.26 3.60
C ALA A 110 0.07 2.74 3.67
N ILE A 111 -0.80 3.60 3.15
CA ILE A 111 -0.58 5.04 3.05
C ILE A 111 -1.73 5.74 3.79
N GLY A 112 -1.38 6.54 4.81
CA GLY A 112 -2.35 7.27 5.61
C GLY A 112 -2.99 8.44 4.88
N SER A 113 -3.98 9.07 5.52
CA SER A 113 -4.52 10.34 5.08
C SER A 113 -3.46 11.46 5.17
N GLU A 114 -3.79 12.67 4.73
CA GLU A 114 -2.91 13.85 4.83
C GLU A 114 -2.49 14.15 6.28
N ARG A 115 -3.30 13.71 7.25
CA ARG A 115 -3.03 13.87 8.69
C ARG A 115 -2.27 12.67 9.29
N GLY A 116 -1.93 11.65 8.46
CA GLY A 116 -1.26 10.43 8.89
C GLY A 116 -2.20 9.46 9.62
N TRP A 117 -1.66 8.68 10.53
CA TRP A 117 -2.33 7.65 11.31
C TRP A 117 -2.57 8.11 12.75
N THR A 118 -3.67 7.68 13.36
CA THR A 118 -3.85 7.77 14.83
C THR A 118 -2.96 6.76 15.55
N ASP A 119 -2.80 6.92 16.86
CA ASP A 119 -2.05 5.94 17.66
C ASP A 119 -2.75 4.56 17.66
N ALA A 120 -4.07 4.53 17.65
CA ALA A 120 -4.85 3.29 17.53
C ALA A 120 -4.63 2.60 16.18
N GLU A 121 -4.63 3.35 15.08
CA GLU A 121 -4.34 2.81 13.75
C GLU A 121 -2.91 2.28 13.63
N ARG A 122 -1.91 2.95 14.23
CA ARG A 122 -0.53 2.44 14.30
C ARG A 122 -0.43 1.11 15.03
N VAL A 123 -1.12 0.98 16.16
CA VAL A 123 -1.18 -0.29 16.92
C VAL A 123 -1.83 -1.37 16.07
N LEU A 124 -2.97 -1.09 15.44
CA LEU A 124 -3.67 -2.04 14.58
C LEU A 124 -2.80 -2.49 13.39
N LEU A 125 -2.10 -1.57 12.74
CA LEU A 125 -1.17 -1.88 11.65
C LEU A 125 -0.03 -2.79 12.13
N ALA A 126 0.57 -2.50 13.29
CA ALA A 126 1.62 -3.32 13.88
C ALA A 126 1.13 -4.73 14.23
N GLU A 127 -0.07 -4.87 14.84
CA GLU A 127 -0.70 -6.16 15.13
C GLU A 127 -0.97 -6.99 13.86
N LYS A 128 -1.21 -6.34 12.73
CA LYS A 128 -1.39 -6.99 11.43
C LYS A 128 -0.07 -7.21 10.67
N GLY A 129 1.07 -6.95 11.32
CA GLY A 129 2.40 -7.23 10.82
C GLY A 129 2.96 -6.16 9.86
N PHE A 130 2.43 -4.96 9.88
CA PHE A 130 3.01 -3.83 9.15
C PHE A 130 4.15 -3.21 9.96
N THR A 131 5.26 -2.93 9.27
CA THR A 131 6.37 -2.16 9.82
C THR A 131 6.16 -0.68 9.48
N LEU A 132 6.18 0.19 10.50
CA LEU A 132 6.09 1.63 10.31
C LEU A 132 7.39 2.16 9.69
N CYS A 133 7.29 2.87 8.58
CA CYS A 133 8.48 3.32 7.87
C CYS A 133 8.32 4.71 7.26
N SER A 134 9.45 5.42 7.11
CA SER A 134 9.48 6.75 6.50
C SER A 134 10.02 6.72 5.07
N MET A 135 9.67 7.74 4.29
CA MET A 135 10.29 8.04 3.00
C MET A 135 11.12 9.33 3.04
N GLY A 136 11.68 9.65 4.22
CA GLY A 136 12.46 10.85 4.47
C GLY A 136 11.76 11.81 5.43
N LYS A 137 12.38 12.99 5.64
CA LYS A 137 11.95 13.96 6.66
C LYS A 137 10.74 14.83 6.25
N ARG A 138 10.39 14.85 4.97
CA ARG A 138 9.30 15.71 4.46
C ARG A 138 8.00 14.95 4.41
N VAL A 139 6.93 15.60 4.85
CA VAL A 139 5.57 15.09 4.66
C VAL A 139 5.22 15.18 3.17
N LEU A 140 4.78 14.10 2.59
CA LEU A 140 4.30 14.02 1.23
C LEU A 140 2.77 14.00 1.22
N ARG A 141 2.16 14.51 0.15
CA ARG A 141 0.74 14.29 -0.10
C ARG A 141 0.48 12.82 -0.40
N THR A 142 -0.72 12.33 -0.14
CA THR A 142 -1.08 10.92 -0.28
C THR A 142 -0.79 10.38 -1.68
N GLU A 143 -1.14 11.11 -2.73
CA GLU A 143 -0.86 10.73 -4.12
C GLU A 143 0.64 10.67 -4.44
N THR A 144 1.41 11.60 -3.89
CA THR A 144 2.87 11.60 -4.03
C THR A 144 3.48 10.44 -3.24
N ALA A 145 3.00 10.20 -2.02
CA ALA A 145 3.45 9.09 -1.19
C ALA A 145 3.18 7.74 -1.86
N ALA A 146 2.03 7.57 -2.52
CA ALA A 146 1.69 6.36 -3.26
C ALA A 146 2.67 6.13 -4.42
N THR A 147 2.93 7.15 -5.23
CA THR A 147 3.86 7.07 -6.37
C THR A 147 5.28 6.79 -5.91
N VAL A 148 5.77 7.52 -4.91
CA VAL A 148 7.14 7.38 -4.41
C VAL A 148 7.36 6.03 -3.74
N SER A 149 6.42 5.56 -2.91
CA SER A 149 6.54 4.25 -2.26
C SER A 149 6.53 3.11 -3.27
N ALA A 150 5.65 3.15 -4.25
CA ALA A 150 5.63 2.16 -5.33
C ALA A 150 6.95 2.16 -6.12
N SER A 151 7.49 3.35 -6.45
CA SER A 151 8.77 3.46 -7.16
C SER A 151 9.94 2.91 -6.34
N ILE A 152 10.01 3.20 -5.02
CA ILE A 152 11.05 2.66 -4.15
C ILE A 152 10.96 1.13 -4.09
N ILE A 153 9.77 0.57 -3.90
CA ILE A 153 9.58 -0.87 -3.84
C ILE A 153 9.97 -1.51 -5.16
N LEU A 154 9.45 -1.03 -6.29
CA LEU A 154 9.71 -1.62 -7.61
C LEU A 154 11.19 -1.51 -8.00
N SER A 155 11.83 -0.36 -7.77
CA SER A 155 13.26 -0.18 -8.06
C SER A 155 14.13 -1.09 -7.20
N SER A 156 13.85 -1.17 -5.88
CA SER A 156 14.64 -2.02 -4.97
C SER A 156 14.50 -3.51 -5.26
N LEU A 157 13.44 -3.90 -5.96
CA LEU A 157 13.18 -5.28 -6.38
C LEU A 157 13.57 -5.55 -7.85
N GLY A 158 14.25 -4.60 -8.53
CA GLY A 158 14.71 -4.75 -9.91
C GLY A 158 13.60 -4.78 -10.97
N PHE A 159 12.43 -4.20 -10.68
CA PHE A 159 11.32 -4.12 -11.66
C PHE A 159 11.34 -2.83 -12.50
N LEU A 160 12.24 -1.89 -12.23
CA LEU A 160 12.39 -0.63 -12.97
C LEU A 160 13.74 -0.50 -13.69
N ASP A 161 14.46 -1.60 -13.85
CA ASP A 161 15.74 -1.63 -14.58
C ASP A 161 15.53 -1.82 -16.09
#